data_db58fadbb468fb94d64d4d82aa770034
#
_entry.id   db58fadbb468fb94d64d4d82aa770034
#
_cell.length_a   1.000
_cell.length_b   1.000
_cell.length_c   1.000
_cell.angle_alpha   90.00
_cell.angle_beta   90.00
_cell.angle_gamma   90.00
#
_symmetry.space_group_name_H-M   'P 1'
#
loop_
_entity.id
_entity.type
_entity.pdbx_description
1 polymer ?
#
loop_
_entity_poly.entity_id
_entity_poly.type
_entity_poly.pdbx_seq_one_letter_code
_entity_poly.pdbx_strand_id
1 'polypeptide(L)'
;MRWFTNLFKARDKPQNYSFGSNYSFFFGNSSSGKSVNEFTAMQMTAVYSCVRILAEAVAGLPLHLYKYTDTGGKEKAISHTLYFLLHDEPNPEMSSFVFRETLMTHLLLWGNAYAQIIRNGKGEVIALYPLMPNKMSVERDARGNLYYLYTKTFEEMNGSEKTTIALKAEDVLHIPGLGFDGLVGYSPIAMAKNAVGLAMATEEYGAKFFANGAAPGGVLEHPGTIKDPQRVKDSWNKAYQGSSNAHRVAVLEEGMKYQQIAIAPDQAQFLETRKFQINEIARIFRVP
;
A
#
# COMPACT_ATOMS: atom_id res chain seq x y z
N MET A 1 -52.53 -15.58 21.25
CA MET A 1 -51.19 -16.06 20.94
C MET A 1 -50.32 -15.02 20.19
N ARG A 2 -50.30 -13.76 20.62
CA ARG A 2 -49.57 -12.65 19.94
C ARG A 2 -48.55 -11.94 20.86
N TRP A 3 -48.29 -12.50 22.05
CA TRP A 3 -47.47 -11.84 23.09
C TRP A 3 -46.01 -12.27 23.09
N PHE A 4 -45.67 -13.39 22.49
CA PHE A 4 -44.30 -13.92 22.52
C PHE A 4 -43.42 -13.51 21.33
N THR A 5 -43.94 -12.89 20.28
CA THR A 5 -43.17 -12.48 19.09
C THR A 5 -42.33 -11.22 19.29
N ASN A 6 -42.54 -10.46 20.36
CA ASN A 6 -41.79 -9.22 20.64
C ASN A 6 -40.58 -9.40 21.58
N LEU A 7 -40.39 -10.58 22.16
CA LEU A 7 -39.25 -10.84 23.07
C LEU A 7 -37.91 -11.04 22.33
N PHE A 8 -37.93 -11.28 21.03
CA PHE A 8 -36.73 -11.53 20.21
C PHE A 8 -36.44 -10.42 19.18
N LYS A 9 -37.13 -9.31 19.25
CA LYS A 9 -36.69 -8.16 18.45
C LYS A 9 -35.48 -7.54 19.13
N ALA A 10 -34.33 -7.60 18.46
CA ALA A 10 -33.14 -6.87 18.88
C ALA A 10 -33.53 -5.41 19.14
N ARG A 11 -33.39 -4.98 20.38
CA ARG A 11 -33.77 -3.64 20.86
C ARG A 11 -32.75 -2.60 20.45
N ASP A 12 -31.51 -3.04 20.24
CA ASP A 12 -30.38 -2.19 19.95
C ASP A 12 -29.93 -2.34 18.49
N LYS A 13 -29.65 -1.23 17.86
CA LYS A 13 -29.07 -1.19 16.53
C LYS A 13 -27.57 -1.49 16.62
N PRO A 14 -26.96 -2.14 15.63
CA PRO A 14 -25.52 -2.28 15.59
C PRO A 14 -24.85 -0.90 15.64
N GLN A 15 -23.96 -0.70 16.61
CA GLN A 15 -23.27 0.59 16.83
C GLN A 15 -21.79 0.50 16.46
N ASN A 16 -21.41 -0.42 15.59
CA ASN A 16 -20.05 -0.47 15.09
C ASN A 16 -19.81 0.78 14.23
N TYR A 17 -19.08 1.72 14.79
CA TYR A 17 -18.59 2.85 14.03
C TYR A 17 -17.46 2.35 13.15
N SER A 18 -17.63 2.43 11.82
CA SER A 18 -16.53 2.17 10.94
C SER A 18 -15.44 3.21 11.18
N PHE A 19 -14.22 2.76 11.36
CA PHE A 19 -13.03 3.61 11.54
C PHE A 19 -12.64 4.35 10.25
N GLY A 20 -13.52 4.44 9.26
CA GLY A 20 -13.26 5.03 7.95
C GLY A 20 -12.73 6.47 8.01
N SER A 21 -13.19 7.28 8.98
CA SER A 21 -12.72 8.65 9.16
C SER A 21 -11.39 8.76 9.92
N ASN A 22 -11.02 7.76 10.72
CA ASN A 22 -9.75 7.75 11.49
C ASN A 22 -8.58 7.12 10.73
N TYR A 23 -8.79 6.73 9.48
CA TYR A 23 -7.72 6.24 8.60
C TYR A 23 -6.58 7.27 8.48
N SER A 24 -6.89 8.56 8.53
CA SER A 24 -5.89 9.63 8.53
C SER A 24 -4.92 9.60 9.72
N PHE A 25 -5.31 8.99 10.85
CA PHE A 25 -4.44 8.84 12.02
C PHE A 25 -3.26 7.90 11.75
N PHE A 26 -3.46 6.88 10.91
CA PHE A 26 -2.41 5.94 10.52
C PHE A 26 -1.52 6.46 9.40
N PHE A 27 -1.97 7.48 8.65
CA PHE A 27 -1.20 8.13 7.60
C PHE A 27 -0.47 9.35 8.14
N GLY A 28 0.73 9.57 7.71
CA GLY A 28 1.59 10.67 8.10
C GLY A 28 3.06 10.25 8.02
N ASN A 29 3.94 11.12 8.42
CA ASN A 29 5.36 10.81 8.43
C ASN A 29 5.67 9.69 9.42
N SER A 30 6.54 8.77 9.00
CA SER A 30 7.13 7.78 9.88
C SER A 30 8.08 8.46 10.90
N SER A 31 8.49 7.72 11.93
CA SER A 31 9.52 8.19 12.88
C SER A 31 10.85 8.55 12.20
N SER A 32 11.12 8.04 11.01
CA SER A 32 12.27 8.40 10.17
C SER A 32 12.05 9.65 9.31
N GLY A 33 10.92 10.36 9.45
CA GLY A 33 10.57 11.55 8.67
C GLY A 33 10.10 11.29 7.25
N LYS A 34 9.95 10.01 6.84
CA LYS A 34 9.45 9.64 5.52
C LYS A 34 7.94 9.58 5.48
N SER A 35 7.36 10.11 4.39
CA SER A 35 5.94 9.93 4.10
C SER A 35 5.71 8.52 3.55
N VAL A 36 5.00 7.70 4.32
CA VAL A 36 4.69 6.31 3.97
C VAL A 36 3.20 6.21 3.67
N ASN A 37 2.90 5.80 2.46
CA ASN A 37 1.58 5.41 1.99
C ASN A 37 1.72 4.21 1.06
N GLU A 38 0.61 3.66 0.58
CA GLU A 38 0.60 2.48 -0.27
C GLU A 38 1.38 2.69 -1.58
N PHE A 39 1.32 3.89 -2.15
CA PHE A 39 2.04 4.22 -3.40
C PHE A 39 3.55 4.33 -3.16
N THR A 40 3.97 5.03 -2.11
CA THR A 40 5.40 5.16 -1.80
C THR A 40 6.00 3.84 -1.32
N ALA A 41 5.23 3.03 -0.57
CA ALA A 41 5.65 1.71 -0.15
C ALA A 41 5.87 0.75 -1.33
N MET A 42 5.02 0.80 -2.36
CA MET A 42 5.17 -0.02 -3.57
C MET A 42 6.40 0.31 -4.42
N GLN A 43 7.04 1.47 -4.21
CA GLN A 43 8.33 1.78 -4.85
C GLN A 43 9.49 1.00 -4.22
N MET A 44 9.31 0.43 -3.04
CA MET A 44 10.31 -0.43 -2.42
C MET A 44 10.25 -1.84 -2.99
N THR A 45 11.39 -2.35 -3.46
CA THR A 45 11.49 -3.69 -4.07
C THR A 45 10.98 -4.81 -3.16
N ALA A 46 11.25 -4.73 -1.86
CA ALA A 46 10.79 -5.73 -0.88
C ALA A 46 9.26 -5.75 -0.76
N VAL A 47 8.61 -4.58 -0.64
CA VAL A 47 7.15 -4.48 -0.59
C VAL A 47 6.53 -4.96 -1.89
N TYR A 48 7.03 -4.46 -3.03
CA TYR A 48 6.55 -4.86 -4.36
C TYR A 48 6.62 -6.37 -4.56
N SER A 49 7.77 -6.99 -4.22
CA SER A 49 7.97 -8.43 -4.37
C SER A 49 7.00 -9.24 -3.50
N CYS A 50 6.81 -8.85 -2.23
CA CYS A 50 5.88 -9.53 -1.33
C CYS A 50 4.44 -9.44 -1.83
N VAL A 51 3.99 -8.23 -2.21
CA VAL A 51 2.64 -8.00 -2.73
C VAL A 51 2.42 -8.80 -4.01
N ARG A 52 3.37 -8.74 -4.94
CA ARG A 52 3.30 -9.45 -6.21
C ARG A 52 3.20 -10.96 -6.03
N ILE A 53 4.11 -11.57 -5.25
CA ILE A 53 4.12 -13.02 -5.02
C ILE A 53 2.78 -13.49 -4.46
N LEU A 54 2.26 -12.80 -3.45
CA LEU A 54 1.00 -13.19 -2.81
C LEU A 54 -0.21 -12.97 -3.72
N ALA A 55 -0.23 -11.86 -4.45
CA ALA A 55 -1.33 -11.55 -5.37
C ALA A 55 -1.37 -12.54 -6.54
N GLU A 56 -0.23 -12.83 -7.18
CA GLU A 56 -0.12 -13.81 -8.27
C GLU A 56 -0.45 -15.24 -7.78
N ALA A 57 0.02 -15.62 -6.57
CA ALA A 57 -0.26 -16.94 -6.01
C ALA A 57 -1.77 -17.17 -5.80
N VAL A 58 -2.49 -16.18 -5.25
CA VAL A 58 -3.95 -16.27 -5.07
C VAL A 58 -4.68 -16.20 -6.41
N ALA A 59 -4.24 -15.32 -7.30
CA ALA A 59 -4.86 -15.14 -8.63
C ALA A 59 -4.73 -16.39 -9.51
N GLY A 60 -3.62 -17.12 -9.37
CA GLY A 60 -3.37 -18.36 -10.11
C GLY A 60 -4.27 -19.54 -9.70
N LEU A 61 -4.92 -19.48 -8.53
CA LEU A 61 -5.82 -20.53 -8.07
C LEU A 61 -7.20 -20.38 -8.74
N PRO A 62 -7.74 -21.42 -9.39
CA PRO A 62 -9.07 -21.35 -10.01
C PRO A 62 -10.16 -21.26 -8.94
N LEU A 63 -11.06 -20.29 -9.09
CA LEU A 63 -12.22 -20.13 -8.22
C LEU A 63 -13.43 -20.83 -8.85
N HIS A 64 -13.89 -21.92 -8.22
CA HIS A 64 -15.03 -22.69 -8.69
C HIS A 64 -16.25 -22.47 -7.80
N LEU A 65 -17.41 -22.34 -8.42
CA LEU A 65 -18.70 -22.38 -7.77
C LEU A 65 -19.20 -23.83 -7.70
N TYR A 66 -19.66 -24.25 -6.52
CA TYR A 66 -20.20 -25.59 -6.31
C TYR A 66 -21.68 -25.52 -5.88
N LYS A 67 -22.47 -26.49 -6.28
CA LYS A 67 -23.81 -26.75 -5.75
C LYS A 67 -23.84 -28.09 -5.01
N TYR A 68 -24.68 -28.19 -3.99
CA TYR A 68 -24.92 -29.46 -3.32
C TYR A 68 -25.83 -30.33 -4.18
N THR A 69 -25.57 -31.63 -4.20
CA THR A 69 -26.43 -32.63 -4.83
C THR A 69 -27.40 -33.21 -3.79
N ASP A 70 -28.53 -33.74 -4.26
CA ASP A 70 -29.54 -34.37 -3.40
C ASP A 70 -29.00 -35.58 -2.64
N THR A 71 -27.91 -36.16 -3.10
CA THR A 71 -27.21 -37.31 -2.50
C THR A 71 -26.15 -36.90 -1.44
N GLY A 72 -26.04 -35.58 -1.10
CA GLY A 72 -25.09 -35.06 -0.10
C GLY A 72 -23.69 -34.78 -0.64
N GLY A 73 -23.44 -34.93 -1.93
CA GLY A 73 -22.19 -34.57 -2.61
C GLY A 73 -22.15 -33.10 -3.03
N LYS A 74 -21.02 -32.72 -3.67
CA LYS A 74 -20.83 -31.38 -4.29
C LYS A 74 -20.42 -31.58 -5.74
N GLU A 75 -21.02 -30.82 -6.65
CA GLU A 75 -20.60 -30.74 -8.04
C GLU A 75 -20.41 -29.29 -8.50
N LYS A 76 -19.57 -29.08 -9.53
CA LYS A 76 -19.33 -27.74 -10.08
C LYS A 76 -20.61 -27.20 -10.71
N ALA A 77 -21.01 -25.99 -10.32
CA ALA A 77 -22.22 -25.33 -10.82
C ALA A 77 -21.91 -24.57 -12.13
N ILE A 78 -21.43 -25.27 -13.15
CA ILE A 78 -20.97 -24.69 -14.43
C ILE A 78 -22.05 -23.89 -15.16
N SER A 79 -23.33 -24.32 -15.04
CA SER A 79 -24.46 -23.63 -15.65
C SER A 79 -24.91 -22.37 -14.92
N HIS A 80 -24.36 -22.06 -13.74
CA HIS A 80 -24.72 -20.88 -12.99
C HIS A 80 -23.96 -19.65 -13.53
N THR A 81 -24.64 -18.52 -13.72
CA THR A 81 -24.06 -17.30 -14.29
C THR A 81 -22.82 -16.81 -13.51
N LEU A 82 -22.82 -16.92 -12.18
CA LEU A 82 -21.67 -16.60 -11.35
C LEU A 82 -20.45 -17.50 -11.58
N TYR A 83 -20.63 -18.72 -12.12
CA TYR A 83 -19.49 -19.59 -12.40
C TYR A 83 -18.57 -18.95 -13.41
N PHE A 84 -19.11 -18.49 -14.53
CA PHE A 84 -18.35 -17.80 -15.57
C PHE A 84 -17.68 -16.51 -15.05
N LEU A 85 -18.45 -15.68 -14.33
CA LEU A 85 -17.91 -14.42 -13.78
C LEU A 85 -16.75 -14.62 -12.80
N LEU A 86 -16.81 -15.65 -11.95
CA LEU A 86 -15.77 -15.90 -10.94
C LEU A 86 -14.58 -16.69 -11.49
N HIS A 87 -14.83 -17.59 -12.43
CA HIS A 87 -13.82 -18.50 -12.95
C HIS A 87 -13.10 -17.94 -14.18
N ASP A 88 -13.83 -17.33 -15.11
CA ASP A 88 -13.30 -16.94 -16.42
C ASP A 88 -13.18 -15.42 -16.59
N GLU A 89 -14.30 -14.69 -16.57
CA GLU A 89 -14.36 -13.28 -16.97
C GLU A 89 -15.35 -12.49 -16.09
N PRO A 90 -14.87 -11.77 -15.07
CA PRO A 90 -15.73 -10.99 -14.15
C PRO A 90 -16.39 -9.79 -14.84
N ASN A 91 -15.78 -9.24 -15.89
CA ASN A 91 -16.26 -8.14 -16.71
C ASN A 91 -15.50 -8.12 -18.05
N PRO A 92 -15.98 -7.37 -19.07
CA PRO A 92 -15.35 -7.32 -20.39
C PRO A 92 -13.93 -6.73 -20.45
N GLU A 93 -13.44 -6.14 -19.37
CA GLU A 93 -12.16 -5.41 -19.32
C GLU A 93 -11.03 -6.28 -18.75
N MET A 94 -11.33 -7.34 -18.01
CA MET A 94 -10.31 -8.13 -17.33
C MET A 94 -10.69 -9.60 -17.16
N SER A 95 -9.68 -10.47 -17.17
CA SER A 95 -9.84 -11.88 -16.83
C SER A 95 -10.02 -12.07 -15.32
N SER A 96 -10.49 -13.24 -14.91
CA SER A 96 -10.63 -13.60 -13.50
C SER A 96 -9.29 -13.64 -12.77
N PHE A 97 -8.17 -13.90 -13.47
CA PHE A 97 -6.83 -13.80 -12.91
C PHE A 97 -6.54 -12.35 -12.50
N VAL A 98 -6.65 -11.40 -13.42
CA VAL A 98 -6.39 -9.97 -13.18
C VAL A 98 -7.32 -9.42 -12.09
N PHE A 99 -8.57 -9.83 -12.09
CA PHE A 99 -9.53 -9.43 -11.06
C PHE A 99 -9.10 -9.87 -9.65
N ARG A 100 -8.74 -11.14 -9.48
CA ARG A 100 -8.28 -11.67 -8.18
C ARG A 100 -6.94 -11.08 -7.77
N GLU A 101 -6.01 -10.89 -8.71
CA GLU A 101 -4.74 -10.22 -8.48
C GLU A 101 -4.96 -8.79 -7.97
N THR A 102 -5.85 -8.03 -8.61
CA THR A 102 -6.21 -6.67 -8.21
C THR A 102 -6.82 -6.64 -6.81
N LEU A 103 -7.81 -7.50 -6.53
CA LEU A 103 -8.43 -7.57 -5.21
C LEU A 103 -7.42 -7.96 -4.12
N MET A 104 -6.53 -8.91 -4.41
CA MET A 104 -5.49 -9.31 -3.46
C MET A 104 -4.47 -8.21 -3.24
N THR A 105 -4.08 -7.49 -4.28
CA THR A 105 -3.21 -6.30 -4.18
C THR A 105 -3.86 -5.22 -3.31
N HIS A 106 -5.16 -4.95 -3.51
CA HIS A 106 -5.91 -4.01 -2.67
C HIS A 106 -5.91 -4.45 -1.19
N LEU A 107 -6.15 -5.73 -0.95
CA LEU A 107 -6.15 -6.29 0.40
C LEU A 107 -4.79 -6.16 1.09
N LEU A 108 -3.70 -6.43 0.38
CA LEU A 108 -2.33 -6.36 0.91
C LEU A 108 -1.86 -4.93 1.17
N LEU A 109 -2.36 -3.95 0.42
CA LEU A 109 -1.96 -2.55 0.56
C LEU A 109 -2.88 -1.78 1.51
N TRP A 110 -4.20 -1.86 1.31
CA TRP A 110 -5.19 -1.08 2.06
C TRP A 110 -5.93 -1.87 3.13
N GLY A 111 -5.70 -3.19 3.21
CA GLY A 111 -6.37 -4.05 4.17
C GLY A 111 -7.84 -4.35 3.83
N ASN A 112 -8.33 -3.86 2.71
CA ASN A 112 -9.69 -4.09 2.21
C ASN A 112 -9.67 -4.20 0.70
N ALA A 113 -10.51 -5.06 0.15
CA ALA A 113 -10.76 -5.13 -1.27
C ALA A 113 -12.25 -5.00 -1.53
N TYR A 114 -12.62 -4.23 -2.56
CA TYR A 114 -14.00 -3.97 -2.92
C TYR A 114 -14.22 -4.22 -4.40
N ALA A 115 -15.39 -4.75 -4.75
CA ALA A 115 -15.84 -4.77 -6.11
C ALA A 115 -17.33 -4.40 -6.17
N GLN A 116 -17.69 -3.58 -7.15
CA GLN A 116 -19.09 -3.27 -7.45
C GLN A 116 -19.73 -4.44 -8.17
N ILE A 117 -20.91 -4.84 -7.72
CA ILE A 117 -21.75 -5.89 -8.31
C ILE A 117 -22.73 -5.20 -9.26
N ILE A 118 -22.60 -5.46 -10.54
CA ILE A 118 -23.54 -4.94 -11.55
C ILE A 118 -24.60 -6.00 -11.82
N ARG A 119 -25.88 -5.57 -11.80
CA ARG A 119 -27.02 -6.43 -12.01
C ARG A 119 -27.81 -5.98 -13.24
N ASN A 120 -28.43 -6.94 -13.90
CA ASN A 120 -29.39 -6.66 -14.97
C ASN A 120 -30.79 -6.31 -14.39
N GLY A 121 -31.74 -5.97 -15.26
CA GLY A 121 -33.11 -5.63 -14.85
C GLY A 121 -33.90 -6.76 -14.18
N LYS A 122 -33.38 -8.00 -14.21
CA LYS A 122 -33.94 -9.16 -13.49
C LYS A 122 -33.27 -9.42 -12.14
N GLY A 123 -32.26 -8.60 -11.76
CA GLY A 123 -31.50 -8.76 -10.52
C GLY A 123 -30.33 -9.76 -10.61
N GLU A 124 -30.07 -10.35 -11.78
CA GLU A 124 -28.96 -11.28 -11.96
C GLU A 124 -27.64 -10.52 -12.06
N VAL A 125 -26.59 -11.05 -11.44
CA VAL A 125 -25.23 -10.48 -11.51
C VAL A 125 -24.67 -10.70 -12.91
N ILE A 126 -24.26 -9.62 -13.56
CA ILE A 126 -23.72 -9.64 -14.92
C ILE A 126 -22.26 -9.18 -15.01
N ALA A 127 -21.75 -8.46 -14.02
CA ALA A 127 -20.35 -8.06 -13.97
C ALA A 127 -19.89 -7.70 -12.53
N LEU A 128 -18.57 -7.75 -12.31
CA LEU A 128 -17.89 -7.36 -11.10
C LEU A 128 -16.74 -6.39 -11.46
N TYR A 129 -16.74 -5.20 -10.91
CA TYR A 129 -15.70 -4.19 -11.15
C TYR A 129 -14.96 -3.85 -9.85
N PRO A 130 -13.63 -3.99 -9.78
CA PRO A 130 -12.86 -3.57 -8.62
C PRO A 130 -13.04 -2.09 -8.32
N LEU A 131 -13.19 -1.73 -7.05
CA LEU A 131 -13.26 -0.35 -6.59
C LEU A 131 -12.00 -0.03 -5.75
N MET A 132 -11.45 1.16 -5.94
CA MET A 132 -10.26 1.61 -5.21
C MET A 132 -10.55 1.79 -3.72
N PRO A 133 -9.85 1.08 -2.82
CA PRO A 133 -10.15 1.13 -1.39
C PRO A 133 -9.96 2.49 -0.75
N ASN A 134 -9.00 3.29 -1.22
CA ASN A 134 -8.74 4.65 -0.72
C ASN A 134 -9.86 5.66 -1.07
N LYS A 135 -10.81 5.27 -1.93
CA LYS A 135 -11.98 6.05 -2.30
C LYS A 135 -13.26 5.54 -1.65
N MET A 136 -13.16 4.47 -0.85
CA MET A 136 -14.29 3.79 -0.23
C MET A 136 -14.38 4.12 1.25
N SER A 137 -15.60 4.40 1.72
CA SER A 137 -15.95 4.51 3.14
C SER A 137 -17.11 3.59 3.46
N VAL A 138 -17.04 2.93 4.61
CA VAL A 138 -18.05 2.00 5.09
C VAL A 138 -18.84 2.68 6.20
N GLU A 139 -20.15 2.85 6.01
CA GLU A 139 -21.00 3.66 6.87
C GLU A 139 -22.26 2.89 7.28
N ARG A 140 -22.98 3.42 8.27
CA ARG A 140 -24.31 2.92 8.66
C ARG A 140 -25.35 4.02 8.60
N ASP A 141 -26.51 3.68 8.08
CA ASP A 141 -27.65 4.60 8.08
C ASP A 141 -28.27 4.78 9.48
N ALA A 142 -29.23 5.69 9.61
CA ALA A 142 -29.95 5.93 10.86
C ALA A 142 -30.71 4.70 11.36
N ARG A 143 -30.92 3.69 10.53
CA ARG A 143 -31.57 2.42 10.89
C ARG A 143 -30.57 1.32 11.27
N GLY A 144 -29.24 1.60 11.16
CA GLY A 144 -28.16 0.66 11.40
C GLY A 144 -27.79 -0.22 10.21
N ASN A 145 -28.37 0.01 9.02
CA ASN A 145 -28.03 -0.75 7.82
C ASN A 145 -26.69 -0.29 7.26
N LEU A 146 -25.86 -1.24 6.86
CA LEU A 146 -24.57 -0.98 6.24
C LEU A 146 -24.76 -0.44 4.81
N TYR A 147 -23.98 0.56 4.44
CA TYR A 147 -23.84 1.04 3.07
C TYR A 147 -22.41 1.54 2.83
N TYR A 148 -22.06 1.74 1.58
CA TYR A 148 -20.73 2.15 1.17
C TYR A 148 -20.80 3.51 0.44
N LEU A 149 -19.85 4.38 0.74
CA LEU A 149 -19.68 5.64 0.02
C LEU A 149 -18.43 5.52 -0.87
N TYR A 150 -18.61 5.70 -2.16
CA TYR A 150 -17.52 5.73 -3.13
C TYR A 150 -17.35 7.14 -3.68
N THR A 151 -16.16 7.72 -3.53
CA THR A 151 -15.84 9.06 -4.00
C THR A 151 -15.12 8.97 -5.33
N LYS A 152 -15.80 9.38 -6.43
CA LYS A 152 -15.19 9.48 -7.76
C LYS A 152 -14.24 10.67 -7.82
N THR A 153 -13.10 10.49 -8.51
CA THR A 153 -12.17 11.59 -8.78
C THR A 153 -12.63 12.42 -9.98
N PHE A 154 -12.04 13.61 -10.10
CA PHE A 154 -12.29 14.52 -11.22
C PHE A 154 -12.07 13.87 -12.61
N GLU A 155 -11.07 13.02 -12.73
CA GLU A 155 -10.75 12.29 -13.98
C GLU A 155 -11.84 11.27 -14.34
N GLU A 156 -12.40 10.57 -13.36
CA GLU A 156 -13.50 9.61 -13.56
C GLU A 156 -14.82 10.27 -13.93
N MET A 157 -14.89 11.57 -13.82
CA MET A 157 -16.11 12.37 -14.04
C MET A 157 -16.02 13.32 -15.24
N ASN A 158 -15.06 13.12 -16.15
CA ASN A 158 -14.87 13.97 -17.32
C ASN A 158 -14.83 15.49 -17.01
N GLY A 159 -14.17 15.87 -15.91
CA GLY A 159 -14.00 17.28 -15.53
C GLY A 159 -15.08 17.87 -14.62
N SER A 160 -15.98 17.05 -14.08
CA SER A 160 -16.98 17.50 -13.09
C SER A 160 -16.43 17.46 -11.65
N GLU A 161 -17.13 18.11 -10.70
CA GLU A 161 -16.75 18.11 -9.28
C GLU A 161 -16.74 16.69 -8.67
N LYS A 162 -15.95 16.50 -7.61
CA LYS A 162 -15.94 15.24 -6.84
C LYS A 162 -17.37 14.85 -6.44
N THR A 163 -17.82 13.68 -6.89
CA THR A 163 -19.14 13.16 -6.53
C THR A 163 -18.98 11.91 -5.68
N THR A 164 -19.62 11.89 -4.53
CA THR A 164 -19.74 10.71 -3.69
C THR A 164 -21.05 10.00 -3.99
N ILE A 165 -20.97 8.73 -4.33
CA ILE A 165 -22.12 7.87 -4.57
C ILE A 165 -22.29 6.88 -3.41
N ALA A 166 -23.54 6.69 -2.98
CA ALA A 166 -23.88 5.68 -2.00
C ALA A 166 -24.21 4.37 -2.72
N LEU A 167 -23.53 3.31 -2.33
CA LEU A 167 -23.76 1.95 -2.80
C LEU A 167 -24.39 1.12 -1.68
N LYS A 168 -25.39 0.31 -2.01
CA LYS A 168 -25.99 -0.61 -1.05
C LYS A 168 -25.03 -1.75 -0.72
N ALA A 169 -25.16 -2.33 0.47
CA ALA A 169 -24.33 -3.46 0.87
C ALA A 169 -24.48 -4.68 -0.06
N GLU A 170 -25.67 -4.88 -0.63
CA GLU A 170 -25.96 -5.97 -1.60
C GLU A 170 -25.27 -5.79 -2.96
N ASP A 171 -24.83 -4.58 -3.29
CA ASP A 171 -24.19 -4.23 -4.57
C ASP A 171 -22.67 -4.06 -4.44
N VAL A 172 -22.09 -4.42 -3.28
CA VAL A 172 -20.65 -4.36 -3.06
C VAL A 172 -20.14 -5.71 -2.52
N LEU A 173 -19.24 -6.32 -3.25
CA LEU A 173 -18.41 -7.40 -2.72
C LEU A 173 -17.29 -6.75 -1.90
N HIS A 174 -17.33 -6.92 -0.58
CA HIS A 174 -16.31 -6.44 0.34
C HIS A 174 -15.55 -7.62 0.94
N ILE A 175 -14.24 -7.60 0.82
CA ILE A 175 -13.31 -8.58 1.41
C ILE A 175 -12.44 -7.81 2.42
N PRO A 176 -12.79 -7.84 3.72
CA PRO A 176 -11.99 -7.20 4.75
C PRO A 176 -10.78 -8.07 5.13
N GLY A 177 -9.65 -7.43 5.40
CA GLY A 177 -8.50 -8.03 6.05
C GLY A 177 -8.62 -8.06 7.57
N LEU A 178 -7.49 -8.18 8.25
CA LEU A 178 -7.46 -8.12 9.72
C LEU A 178 -7.88 -6.73 10.20
N GLY A 179 -8.89 -6.67 11.06
CA GLY A 179 -9.41 -5.44 11.68
C GLY A 179 -9.93 -5.71 13.08
N PHE A 180 -10.27 -4.66 13.84
CA PHE A 180 -10.80 -4.80 15.20
C PHE A 180 -12.32 -5.00 15.23
N ASP A 181 -13.05 -4.43 14.30
CA ASP A 181 -14.51 -4.42 14.29
C ASP A 181 -15.13 -5.52 13.41
N GLY A 182 -14.29 -6.23 12.64
CA GLY A 182 -14.75 -7.25 11.69
C GLY A 182 -15.42 -6.69 10.44
N LEU A 183 -15.48 -5.36 10.29
CA LEU A 183 -16.06 -4.68 9.11
C LEU A 183 -14.98 -4.12 8.20
N VAL A 184 -13.98 -3.46 8.77
CA VAL A 184 -12.91 -2.80 8.02
C VAL A 184 -11.56 -3.35 8.46
N GLY A 185 -10.78 -3.82 7.50
CA GLY A 185 -9.40 -4.25 7.72
C GLY A 185 -8.43 -3.08 7.81
N TYR A 186 -7.35 -3.24 8.56
CA TYR A 186 -6.25 -2.29 8.63
C TYR A 186 -5.32 -2.43 7.44
N SER A 187 -4.84 -1.30 6.91
CA SER A 187 -3.76 -1.32 5.92
C SER A 187 -2.50 -1.93 6.53
N PRO A 188 -1.95 -3.02 5.97
CA PRO A 188 -0.68 -3.58 6.41
C PRO A 188 0.47 -2.56 6.29
N ILE A 189 0.41 -1.68 5.29
CA ILE A 189 1.39 -0.59 5.11
C ILE A 189 1.30 0.43 6.23
N ALA A 190 0.09 0.83 6.62
CA ALA A 190 -0.12 1.76 7.73
C ALA A 190 0.38 1.17 9.07
N MET A 191 0.12 -0.12 9.31
CA MET A 191 0.60 -0.83 10.50
C MET A 191 2.13 -0.94 10.53
N ALA A 192 2.76 -1.10 9.37
CA ALA A 192 4.20 -1.22 9.21
C ALA A 192 4.90 0.11 8.93
N LYS A 193 4.22 1.24 9.06
CA LYS A 193 4.68 2.58 8.65
C LYS A 193 6.12 2.89 9.07
N ASN A 194 6.49 2.58 10.32
CA ASN A 194 7.82 2.89 10.82
C ASN A 194 8.89 1.98 10.22
N ALA A 195 8.62 0.70 10.03
CA ALA A 195 9.55 -0.24 9.40
C ALA A 195 9.79 0.13 7.93
N VAL A 196 8.71 0.38 7.19
CA VAL A 196 8.77 0.82 5.78
C VAL A 196 9.48 2.17 5.67
N GLY A 197 9.15 3.14 6.53
CA GLY A 197 9.77 4.46 6.54
C GLY A 197 11.27 4.42 6.86
N LEU A 198 11.69 3.57 7.80
CA LEU A 198 13.11 3.36 8.11
C LEU A 198 13.85 2.74 6.93
N ALA A 199 13.25 1.75 6.27
CA ALA A 199 13.83 1.14 5.07
C ALA A 199 14.00 2.16 3.94
N MET A 200 12.98 3.00 3.67
CA MET A 200 13.07 4.10 2.69
C MET A 200 14.17 5.09 3.03
N ALA A 201 14.29 5.49 4.31
CA ALA A 201 15.35 6.39 4.74
C ALA A 201 16.75 5.79 4.57
N THR A 202 16.90 4.50 4.85
CA THR A 202 18.15 3.77 4.66
C THR A 202 18.53 3.66 3.20
N GLU A 203 17.59 3.39 2.30
CA GLU A 203 17.83 3.37 0.86
C GLU A 203 18.26 4.73 0.33
N GLU A 204 17.57 5.80 0.73
CA GLU A 204 17.92 7.16 0.32
C GLU A 204 19.29 7.59 0.85
N TYR A 205 19.60 7.25 2.10
CA TYR A 205 20.92 7.50 2.66
C TYR A 205 22.01 6.80 1.85
N GLY A 206 21.82 5.50 1.56
CA GLY A 206 22.76 4.74 0.72
C GLY A 206 22.91 5.32 -0.68
N ALA A 207 21.79 5.66 -1.32
CA ALA A 207 21.81 6.27 -2.64
C ALA A 207 22.59 7.59 -2.66
N LYS A 208 22.36 8.48 -1.68
CA LYS A 208 23.08 9.74 -1.53
C LYS A 208 24.57 9.52 -1.23
N PHE A 209 24.90 8.55 -0.37
CA PHE A 209 26.27 8.22 -0.05
C PHE A 209 27.05 7.76 -1.28
N PHE A 210 26.48 6.84 -2.07
CA PHE A 210 27.12 6.38 -3.30
C PHE A 210 27.13 7.44 -4.40
N ALA A 211 26.07 8.25 -4.52
CA ALA A 211 26.01 9.35 -5.49
C ALA A 211 27.10 10.41 -5.21
N ASN A 212 27.47 10.60 -3.95
CA ASN A 212 28.55 11.50 -3.56
C ASN A 212 29.95 10.86 -3.59
N GLY A 213 30.10 9.71 -4.28
CA GLY A 213 31.38 9.04 -4.43
C GLY A 213 31.82 8.25 -3.19
N ALA A 214 30.89 7.88 -2.31
CA ALA A 214 31.15 7.17 -1.05
C ALA A 214 32.16 7.90 -0.13
N ALA A 215 32.34 9.21 -0.31
CA ALA A 215 33.19 10.02 0.51
C ALA A 215 32.40 10.64 1.66
N PRO A 216 32.82 10.46 2.92
CA PRO A 216 32.22 11.14 4.04
C PRO A 216 32.39 12.65 3.93
N GLY A 217 31.41 13.39 4.50
CA GLY A 217 31.51 14.84 4.57
C GLY A 217 32.74 15.32 5.37
N GLY A 218 33.34 16.39 4.96
CA GLY A 218 34.49 16.96 5.63
C GLY A 218 34.50 18.47 5.56
N VAL A 219 35.47 19.07 6.27
CA VAL A 219 35.73 20.50 6.26
C VAL A 219 37.07 20.76 5.54
N LEU A 220 37.04 21.77 4.69
CA LEU A 220 38.28 22.34 4.13
C LEU A 220 38.69 23.46 5.07
N GLU A 221 39.83 23.28 5.74
CA GLU A 221 40.43 24.26 6.57
C GLU A 221 41.47 25.07 5.79
N HIS A 222 41.47 26.39 5.97
CA HIS A 222 42.44 27.29 5.37
C HIS A 222 43.06 28.15 6.48
N PRO A 223 44.41 28.34 6.50
CA PRO A 223 45.10 29.07 7.58
C PRO A 223 44.81 30.57 7.59
N GLY A 224 44.26 31.12 6.53
CA GLY A 224 43.88 32.52 6.41
C GLY A 224 42.42 32.72 6.08
N THR A 225 42.04 33.96 5.72
CA THR A 225 40.66 34.30 5.36
C THR A 225 40.38 34.02 3.89
N ILE A 226 39.40 33.19 3.59
CA ILE A 226 38.94 32.94 2.22
C ILE A 226 37.97 34.06 1.81
N LYS A 227 38.28 34.81 0.76
CA LYS A 227 37.42 35.90 0.25
C LYS A 227 36.08 35.44 -0.29
N ASP A 228 36.06 34.26 -0.89
CA ASP A 228 34.86 33.66 -1.50
C ASP A 228 34.79 32.16 -1.14
N PRO A 229 34.21 31.82 0.03
CA PRO A 229 34.08 30.44 0.47
C PRO A 229 33.19 29.62 -0.47
N GLN A 230 32.18 30.25 -1.09
CA GLN A 230 31.26 29.54 -1.96
C GLN A 230 31.95 29.06 -3.24
N ARG A 231 32.78 29.89 -3.85
CA ARG A 231 33.59 29.50 -5.02
C ARG A 231 34.50 28.31 -4.74
N VAL A 232 35.13 28.28 -3.56
CA VAL A 232 35.98 27.14 -3.17
C VAL A 232 35.16 25.89 -3.01
N LYS A 233 34.00 25.98 -2.34
CA LYS A 233 33.07 24.86 -2.17
C LYS A 233 32.56 24.33 -3.52
N ASP A 234 32.17 25.20 -4.45
CA ASP A 234 31.65 24.81 -5.75
C ASP A 234 32.74 24.16 -6.62
N SER A 235 33.97 24.69 -6.58
CA SER A 235 35.14 24.09 -7.25
C SER A 235 35.44 22.69 -6.72
N TRP A 236 35.45 22.57 -5.37
CA TRP A 236 35.63 21.28 -4.71
C TRP A 236 34.56 20.26 -5.11
N ASN A 237 33.28 20.65 -5.04
CA ASN A 237 32.18 19.78 -5.39
C ASN A 237 32.28 19.33 -6.86
N LYS A 238 32.60 20.23 -7.77
CA LYS A 238 32.75 19.91 -9.19
C LYS A 238 33.90 18.94 -9.45
N ALA A 239 35.00 19.05 -8.72
CA ALA A 239 36.18 18.23 -8.90
C ALA A 239 36.11 16.85 -8.26
N TYR A 240 35.42 16.73 -7.10
CA TYR A 240 35.50 15.56 -6.22
C TYR A 240 34.16 14.94 -5.83
N GLN A 241 33.01 15.61 -6.07
CA GLN A 241 31.71 15.01 -5.86
C GLN A 241 31.22 14.24 -7.09
N GLY A 242 30.40 13.22 -6.82
CA GLY A 242 29.77 12.36 -7.82
C GLY A 242 30.49 11.03 -8.03
N SER A 243 29.74 10.01 -8.40
CA SER A 243 30.26 8.63 -8.59
C SER A 243 31.38 8.54 -9.64
N SER A 244 31.35 9.41 -10.65
CA SER A 244 32.38 9.50 -11.70
C SER A 244 33.70 10.11 -11.22
N ASN A 245 33.70 10.82 -10.09
CA ASN A 245 34.88 11.47 -9.51
C ASN A 245 35.40 10.74 -8.25
N ALA A 246 34.82 9.59 -7.91
CA ALA A 246 35.26 8.78 -6.79
C ALA A 246 36.74 8.37 -6.95
N HIS A 247 37.48 8.38 -5.83
CA HIS A 247 38.89 7.98 -5.75
C HIS A 247 39.90 8.90 -6.49
N ARG A 248 39.52 10.12 -6.90
CA ARG A 248 40.47 11.09 -7.41
C ARG A 248 41.36 11.64 -6.32
N VAL A 249 42.64 11.84 -6.64
CA VAL A 249 43.59 12.49 -5.74
C VAL A 249 43.26 13.98 -5.66
N ALA A 250 43.06 14.47 -4.45
CA ALA A 250 42.88 15.92 -4.20
C ALA A 250 44.23 16.59 -3.99
N VAL A 251 44.46 17.68 -4.72
CA VAL A 251 45.59 18.58 -4.49
C VAL A 251 45.08 19.81 -3.75
N LEU A 252 45.61 20.05 -2.55
CA LEU A 252 45.26 21.19 -1.71
C LEU A 252 46.35 22.22 -1.80
N GLU A 253 46.01 23.47 -2.14
CA GLU A 253 46.93 24.61 -2.28
C GLU A 253 46.86 25.48 -1.04
N GLU A 254 47.85 26.40 -0.91
CA GLU A 254 47.91 27.47 0.09
C GLU A 254 47.73 26.98 1.57
N GLY A 255 48.21 25.79 1.88
CA GLY A 255 48.16 25.24 3.23
C GLY A 255 46.78 24.77 3.67
N MET A 256 45.83 24.61 2.74
CA MET A 256 44.53 24.01 3.02
C MET A 256 44.68 22.58 3.52
N LYS A 257 43.81 22.20 4.45
CA LYS A 257 43.70 20.80 4.94
C LYS A 257 42.27 20.31 4.79
N TYR A 258 42.13 19.06 4.46
CA TYR A 258 40.85 18.39 4.49
C TYR A 258 40.75 17.56 5.77
N GLN A 259 39.77 17.85 6.58
CA GLN A 259 39.45 17.08 7.79
C GLN A 259 38.09 16.40 7.60
N GLN A 260 38.07 15.09 7.69
CA GLN A 260 36.86 14.31 7.64
C GLN A 260 36.10 14.47 8.98
N ILE A 261 34.85 14.96 8.93
CA ILE A 261 34.00 15.14 10.12
C ILE A 261 33.03 14.01 10.30
N ALA A 262 32.56 13.41 9.19
CA ALA A 262 31.59 12.32 9.22
C ALA A 262 32.28 10.98 9.42
N ILE A 263 31.76 10.19 10.34
CA ILE A 263 32.13 8.79 10.49
C ILE A 263 31.49 8.06 9.31
N ALA A 264 32.29 7.42 8.46
CA ALA A 264 31.76 6.50 7.46
C ALA A 264 30.99 5.39 8.19
N PRO A 265 29.72 5.12 7.83
CA PRO A 265 29.05 3.96 8.41
C PRO A 265 29.88 2.73 8.07
N ASP A 266 30.10 1.88 9.06
CA ASP A 266 30.69 0.57 8.79
C ASP A 266 29.87 -0.12 7.70
N GLN A 267 30.52 -0.41 6.58
CA GLN A 267 29.83 -0.98 5.41
C GLN A 267 29.13 -2.28 5.77
N ALA A 268 29.68 -3.06 6.68
CA ALA A 268 29.07 -4.28 7.16
C ALA A 268 27.77 -4.00 7.91
N GLN A 269 27.75 -3.02 8.82
CA GLN A 269 26.53 -2.64 9.58
C GLN A 269 25.45 -2.05 8.67
N PHE A 270 25.82 -1.29 7.65
CA PHE A 270 24.85 -0.78 6.68
C PHE A 270 24.19 -1.90 5.89
N LEU A 271 24.95 -2.89 5.42
CA LEU A 271 24.41 -4.04 4.69
C LEU A 271 23.54 -4.92 5.59
N GLU A 272 23.93 -5.13 6.85
CA GLU A 272 23.14 -5.86 7.84
C GLU A 272 21.82 -5.15 8.13
N THR A 273 21.83 -3.83 8.29
CA THR A 273 20.62 -3.04 8.48
C THR A 273 19.68 -3.18 7.29
N ARG A 274 20.18 -3.13 6.06
CA ARG A 274 19.34 -3.34 4.86
C ARG A 274 18.72 -4.73 4.83
N LYS A 275 19.49 -5.78 5.12
CA LYS A 275 18.98 -7.15 5.20
C LYS A 275 17.90 -7.28 6.27
N PHE A 276 18.13 -6.69 7.44
CA PHE A 276 17.17 -6.70 8.52
C PHE A 276 15.84 -6.04 8.10
N GLN A 277 15.89 -4.88 7.41
CA GLN A 277 14.68 -4.18 6.95
C GLN A 277 13.90 -5.00 5.91
N ILE A 278 14.58 -5.69 5.01
CA ILE A 278 13.92 -6.60 4.05
C ILE A 278 13.18 -7.71 4.81
N ASN A 279 13.82 -8.32 5.81
CA ASN A 279 13.20 -9.36 6.62
C ASN A 279 12.00 -8.84 7.44
N GLU A 280 12.08 -7.62 7.98
CA GLU A 280 10.95 -6.98 8.68
C GLU A 280 9.75 -6.78 7.74
N ILE A 281 9.99 -6.32 6.52
CA ILE A 281 8.93 -6.19 5.50
C ILE A 281 8.36 -7.56 5.14
N ALA A 282 9.21 -8.56 4.91
CA ALA A 282 8.77 -9.92 4.60
C ALA A 282 7.87 -10.52 5.70
N ARG A 283 8.20 -10.29 6.98
CA ARG A 283 7.39 -10.72 8.13
C ARG A 283 5.98 -10.13 8.13
N ILE A 284 5.82 -8.85 7.73
CA ILE A 284 4.51 -8.20 7.65
C ILE A 284 3.60 -8.94 6.68
N PHE A 285 4.14 -9.33 5.53
CA PHE A 285 3.43 -10.07 4.50
C PHE A 285 3.47 -11.59 4.70
N ARG A 286 4.17 -12.10 5.72
CA ARG A 286 4.39 -13.54 5.99
C ARG A 286 5.02 -14.27 4.80
N VAL A 287 5.89 -13.59 4.08
CA VAL A 287 6.73 -14.19 3.03
C VAL A 287 8.05 -14.61 3.68
N PRO A 288 8.58 -15.82 3.40
CA PRO A 288 9.81 -16.32 3.98
C PRO A 288 11.06 -15.55 3.51
#